data_c7cc20e7c33d3a2a7e1e0a02ecd0b298
#
_entry.id   c7cc20e7c33d3a2a7e1e0a02ecd0b298
#
_cell.length_a   1.000
_cell.length_b   1.000
_cell.length_c   1.000
_cell.angle_alpha   90.00
_cell.angle_beta   90.00
_cell.angle_gamma   90.00
#
_symmetry.space_group_name_H-M   'P 1'
#
loop_
_entity.id
_entity.type
_entity.pdbx_description
1 polymer ?
#
loop_
_entity_poly.entity_id
_entity_poly.type
_entity_poly.pdbx_seq_one_letter_code
_entity_poly.pdbx_strand_id
1 'polypeptide(L)'
;DWRLMAAQCYQESTFDAHAYSWAGARGLMQIMPSTAASLGLAEAELYNPQANIEAASRYIARLNGLFNDVRNSNERINFVLASYNGGHFHVRDAMALARKNGKNPYLWSDVSEFVLKLSSPSYYNDPIVKYGYMRGSETVDYVERIRQRWNQYQRKVAGGSTHVPMGDGSGSYTPQKAQRKSKYHI
;
A
#
# COMPACT_ATOMS: atom_id res chain seq x y z
N ASP A 1 -2.85 -12.50 -5.12
CA ASP A 1 -2.00 -13.31 -4.22
C ASP A 1 -2.23 -12.85 -2.78
N TRP A 2 -2.84 -13.71 -1.95
CA TRP A 2 -3.12 -13.43 -0.54
C TRP A 2 -1.85 -13.14 0.29
N ARG A 3 -0.68 -13.67 -0.10
CA ARG A 3 0.61 -13.42 0.57
C ARG A 3 1.05 -11.97 0.41
N LEU A 4 0.75 -11.35 -0.74
CA LEU A 4 0.98 -9.92 -0.94
C LEU A 4 0.05 -9.10 -0.04
N MET A 5 -1.24 -9.45 0.04
CA MET A 5 -2.19 -8.81 0.92
C MET A 5 -1.76 -8.93 2.39
N ALA A 6 -1.30 -10.12 2.81
CA ALA A 6 -0.79 -10.34 4.17
C ALA A 6 0.48 -9.52 4.45
N ALA A 7 1.39 -9.41 3.48
CA ALA A 7 2.59 -8.58 3.61
C ALA A 7 2.25 -7.10 3.75
N GLN A 8 1.25 -6.63 3.01
CA GLN A 8 0.75 -5.26 3.10
C GLN A 8 0.04 -5.02 4.43
N CYS A 9 -0.87 -5.92 4.86
CA CYS A 9 -1.56 -5.83 6.14
C CYS A 9 -0.58 -5.75 7.32
N TYR A 10 0.48 -6.55 7.29
CA TYR A 10 1.55 -6.45 8.30
C TYR A 10 2.22 -5.07 8.29
N GLN A 11 2.48 -4.49 7.11
CA GLN A 11 3.11 -3.17 7.00
C GLN A 11 2.19 -2.07 7.50
N GLU A 12 0.88 -2.19 7.27
CA GLU A 12 -0.12 -1.20 7.70
C GLU A 12 -0.34 -1.21 9.22
N SER A 13 -0.57 -2.38 9.79
CA SER A 13 -1.06 -2.49 11.18
C SER A 13 -0.36 -3.52 12.04
N THR A 14 0.58 -4.33 11.49
CA THR A 14 1.07 -5.55 12.15
C THR A 14 -0.05 -6.52 12.55
N PHE A 15 -1.10 -6.59 11.72
CA PHE A 15 -2.34 -7.36 11.95
C PHE A 15 -3.19 -6.87 13.13
N ASP A 16 -3.06 -5.62 13.56
CA ASP A 16 -3.93 -5.03 14.58
C ASP A 16 -5.22 -4.48 13.94
N ALA A 17 -6.35 -5.15 14.18
CA ALA A 17 -7.66 -4.72 13.68
C ALA A 17 -8.14 -3.39 14.28
N HIS A 18 -7.58 -2.97 15.41
CA HIS A 18 -7.92 -1.73 16.10
C HIS A 18 -6.86 -0.64 15.89
N ALA A 19 -5.93 -0.83 14.95
CA ALA A 19 -4.92 0.16 14.65
C ALA A 19 -5.55 1.48 14.19
N TYR A 20 -5.04 2.57 14.73
CA TYR A 20 -5.42 3.94 14.40
C TYR A 20 -4.16 4.77 14.19
N SER A 21 -4.03 5.40 13.03
CA SER A 21 -2.91 6.30 12.76
C SER A 21 -3.21 7.73 13.19
N TRP A 22 -2.18 8.53 13.40
CA TRP A 22 -2.31 9.97 13.69
C TRP A 22 -3.05 10.72 12.57
N ALA A 23 -2.96 10.24 11.33
CA ALA A 23 -3.65 10.81 10.16
C ALA A 23 -5.12 10.37 10.04
N GLY A 24 -5.60 9.46 10.92
CA GLY A 24 -6.97 8.98 10.94
C GLY A 24 -7.22 7.71 10.14
N ALA A 25 -6.19 7.05 9.60
CA ALA A 25 -6.35 5.73 8.98
C ALA A 25 -6.68 4.66 10.02
N ARG A 26 -7.53 3.67 9.66
CA ARG A 26 -8.10 2.72 10.62
C ARG A 26 -8.07 1.27 10.14
N GLY A 27 -7.94 0.38 11.11
CA GLY A 27 -8.08 -1.07 10.95
C GLY A 27 -6.89 -1.75 10.30
N LEU A 28 -7.06 -3.01 9.93
CA LEU A 28 -6.01 -3.90 9.44
C LEU A 28 -5.21 -3.33 8.27
N MET A 29 -5.90 -2.69 7.33
CA MET A 29 -5.32 -2.17 6.09
C MET A 29 -5.20 -0.64 6.08
N GLN A 30 -5.36 0.01 7.25
CA GLN A 30 -5.18 1.44 7.44
C GLN A 30 -5.92 2.28 6.40
N ILE A 31 -7.24 2.05 6.26
CA ILE A 31 -8.06 2.77 5.30
C ILE A 31 -8.46 4.13 5.88
N MET A 32 -8.26 5.17 5.08
CA MET A 32 -8.74 6.51 5.41
C MET A 32 -10.27 6.58 5.31
N PRO A 33 -10.99 7.30 6.20
CA PRO A 33 -12.45 7.44 6.13
C PRO A 33 -12.97 7.93 4.78
N SER A 34 -12.27 8.86 4.13
CA SER A 34 -12.62 9.35 2.79
C SER A 34 -12.52 8.26 1.71
N THR A 35 -11.49 7.40 1.81
CA THR A 35 -11.33 6.25 0.92
C THR A 35 -12.44 5.23 1.19
N ALA A 36 -12.75 4.93 2.45
CA ALA A 36 -13.83 4.04 2.84
C ALA A 36 -15.18 4.48 2.26
N ALA A 37 -15.52 5.77 2.41
CA ALA A 37 -16.74 6.34 1.85
C ALA A 37 -16.80 6.17 0.33
N SER A 38 -15.69 6.39 -0.39
CA SER A 38 -15.61 6.20 -1.85
C SER A 38 -15.78 4.75 -2.31
N LEU A 39 -15.59 3.80 -1.39
CA LEU A 39 -15.73 2.35 -1.60
C LEU A 39 -17.06 1.80 -1.06
N GLY A 40 -17.91 2.65 -0.51
CA GLY A 40 -19.19 2.25 0.09
C GLY A 40 -19.05 1.54 1.44
N LEU A 41 -17.93 1.71 2.15
CA LEU A 41 -17.71 1.19 3.49
C LEU A 41 -18.09 2.27 4.52
N ALA A 42 -19.03 1.93 5.43
CA ALA A 42 -19.38 2.82 6.53
C ALA A 42 -18.20 2.98 7.50
N GLU A 43 -18.04 4.17 8.08
CA GLU A 43 -16.95 4.47 8.99
C GLU A 43 -16.93 3.55 10.23
N ALA A 44 -18.12 3.15 10.72
CA ALA A 44 -18.27 2.21 11.83
C ALA A 44 -17.68 0.81 11.52
N GLU A 45 -17.63 0.42 10.24
CA GLU A 45 -17.11 -0.87 9.80
C GLU A 45 -15.59 -0.90 9.57
N LEU A 46 -14.91 0.24 9.72
CA LEU A 46 -13.47 0.33 9.49
C LEU A 46 -12.63 -0.56 10.43
N TYR A 47 -13.16 -0.90 11.61
CA TYR A 47 -12.52 -1.81 12.56
C TYR A 47 -13.00 -3.26 12.43
N ASN A 48 -13.98 -3.53 11.56
CA ASN A 48 -14.39 -4.89 11.22
C ASN A 48 -13.30 -5.50 10.29
N PRO A 49 -12.60 -6.57 10.70
CA PRO A 49 -11.48 -7.11 9.94
C PRO A 49 -11.85 -7.52 8.51
N GLN A 50 -12.98 -8.20 8.35
CA GLN A 50 -13.43 -8.67 7.05
C GLN A 50 -13.81 -7.50 6.14
N ALA A 51 -14.65 -6.57 6.61
CA ALA A 51 -15.06 -5.40 5.84
C ALA A 51 -13.87 -4.51 5.43
N ASN A 52 -12.89 -4.35 6.33
CA ASN A 52 -11.68 -3.59 6.08
C ASN A 52 -10.80 -4.23 4.98
N ILE A 53 -10.57 -5.56 5.04
CA ILE A 53 -9.80 -6.30 4.01
C ILE A 53 -10.53 -6.28 2.66
N GLU A 54 -11.86 -6.47 2.65
CA GLU A 54 -12.66 -6.42 1.41
C GLU A 54 -12.59 -5.03 0.76
N ALA A 55 -12.71 -3.97 1.54
CA ALA A 55 -12.59 -2.60 1.04
C ALA A 55 -11.18 -2.33 0.49
N ALA A 56 -10.13 -2.76 1.20
CA ALA A 56 -8.75 -2.65 0.72
C ALA A 56 -8.55 -3.42 -0.59
N SER A 57 -9.12 -4.62 -0.72
CA SER A 57 -9.05 -5.41 -1.94
C SER A 57 -9.69 -4.68 -3.13
N ARG A 58 -10.86 -4.07 -2.94
CA ARG A 58 -11.52 -3.23 -3.96
C ARG A 58 -10.67 -2.01 -4.31
N TYR A 59 -10.05 -1.36 -3.33
CA TYR A 59 -9.19 -0.21 -3.57
C TYR A 59 -7.94 -0.59 -4.36
N ILE A 60 -7.28 -1.69 -4.01
CA ILE A 60 -6.12 -2.23 -4.74
C ILE A 60 -6.51 -2.57 -6.19
N ALA A 61 -7.66 -3.20 -6.40
CA ALA A 61 -8.16 -3.50 -7.74
C ALA A 61 -8.40 -2.23 -8.57
N ARG A 62 -8.98 -1.18 -7.95
CA ARG A 62 -9.15 0.14 -8.58
C ARG A 62 -7.80 0.76 -8.96
N LEU A 63 -6.83 0.77 -8.03
CA LEU A 63 -5.49 1.28 -8.28
C LEU A 63 -4.80 0.49 -9.39
N ASN A 64 -4.91 -0.85 -9.40
CA ASN A 64 -4.36 -1.69 -10.46
C ASN A 64 -4.93 -1.30 -11.84
N GLY A 65 -6.22 -1.00 -11.92
CA GLY A 65 -6.87 -0.49 -13.13
C GLY A 65 -6.31 0.86 -13.60
N LEU A 66 -5.97 1.75 -12.66
CA LEU A 66 -5.38 3.05 -12.99
C LEU A 66 -3.98 2.94 -13.63
N PHE A 67 -3.24 1.85 -13.44
CA PHE A 67 -1.90 1.63 -13.98
C PHE A 67 -1.85 0.56 -15.08
N ASN A 68 -2.91 0.41 -15.88
CA ASN A 68 -2.96 -0.56 -16.99
C ASN A 68 -1.90 -0.32 -18.07
N ASP A 69 -1.39 0.90 -18.19
CA ASP A 69 -0.29 1.28 -19.05
C ASP A 69 1.06 0.67 -18.61
N VAL A 70 1.23 0.31 -17.35
CA VAL A 70 2.35 -0.50 -16.86
C VAL A 70 2.04 -1.97 -17.17
N ARG A 71 2.46 -2.45 -18.35
CA ARG A 71 2.05 -3.79 -18.86
C ARG A 71 2.60 -4.95 -18.06
N ASN A 72 3.82 -4.82 -17.53
CA ASN A 72 4.41 -5.84 -16.66
C ASN A 72 3.68 -5.84 -15.32
N SER A 73 2.96 -6.92 -15.02
CA SER A 73 2.17 -7.03 -13.79
C SER A 73 3.03 -6.99 -12.51
N ASN A 74 4.25 -7.51 -12.58
CA ASN A 74 5.19 -7.50 -11.45
C ASN A 74 5.72 -6.08 -11.16
N GLU A 75 5.96 -5.28 -12.21
CA GLU A 75 6.24 -3.85 -12.07
C GLU A 75 5.02 -3.10 -11.54
N ARG A 76 3.84 -3.34 -12.13
CA ARG A 76 2.60 -2.66 -11.75
C ARG A 76 2.27 -2.76 -10.26
N ILE A 77 2.57 -3.88 -9.61
CA ILE A 77 2.42 -4.05 -8.16
C ILE A 77 3.12 -2.93 -7.39
N ASN A 78 4.32 -2.51 -7.79
CA ASN A 78 5.06 -1.45 -7.12
C ASN A 78 4.33 -0.11 -7.20
N PHE A 79 3.79 0.22 -8.37
CA PHE A 79 2.99 1.45 -8.59
C PHE A 79 1.69 1.43 -7.79
N VAL A 80 1.03 0.27 -7.69
CA VAL A 80 -0.18 0.09 -6.88
C VAL A 80 0.12 0.29 -5.39
N LEU A 81 1.17 -0.34 -4.87
CA LEU A 81 1.60 -0.19 -3.47
C LEU A 81 1.98 1.25 -3.16
N ALA A 82 2.78 1.89 -4.03
CA ALA A 82 3.16 3.29 -3.88
C ALA A 82 1.93 4.21 -3.86
N SER A 83 0.96 3.92 -4.71
CA SER A 83 -0.28 4.69 -4.81
C SER A 83 -1.21 4.49 -3.62
N TYR A 84 -1.21 3.30 -3.03
CA TYR A 84 -1.97 3.01 -1.81
C TYR A 84 -1.48 3.87 -0.64
N ASN A 85 -0.17 3.98 -0.47
CA ASN A 85 0.46 4.74 0.60
C ASN A 85 0.50 6.26 0.32
N GLY A 86 1.02 6.67 -0.85
CA GLY A 86 1.33 8.06 -1.17
C GLY A 86 0.35 8.74 -2.12
N GLY A 87 -0.65 8.02 -2.64
CA GLY A 87 -1.62 8.54 -3.59
C GLY A 87 -1.17 8.44 -5.06
N HIS A 88 -2.08 7.99 -5.90
CA HIS A 88 -1.80 7.71 -7.32
C HIS A 88 -1.44 8.94 -8.15
N PHE A 89 -1.88 10.11 -7.75
CA PHE A 89 -1.56 11.36 -8.45
C PHE A 89 -0.08 11.71 -8.31
N HIS A 90 0.50 11.60 -7.12
CA HIS A 90 1.94 11.81 -6.91
C HIS A 90 2.79 10.77 -7.65
N VAL A 91 2.34 9.52 -7.68
CA VAL A 91 3.02 8.48 -8.48
C VAL A 91 2.99 8.82 -9.96
N ARG A 92 1.89 9.37 -10.48
CA ARG A 92 1.79 9.85 -11.86
C ARG A 92 2.71 11.05 -12.14
N ASP A 93 2.84 11.97 -11.19
CA ASP A 93 3.80 13.07 -11.28
C ASP A 93 5.25 12.54 -11.35
N ALA A 94 5.60 11.56 -10.51
CA ALA A 94 6.92 10.91 -10.56
C ALA A 94 7.17 10.19 -11.90
N MET A 95 6.16 9.53 -12.49
CA MET A 95 6.26 8.92 -13.83
C MET A 95 6.49 9.98 -14.92
N ALA A 96 5.84 11.14 -14.81
CA ALA A 96 6.02 12.26 -15.74
C ALA A 96 7.43 12.85 -15.64
N LEU A 97 7.94 13.03 -14.42
CA LEU A 97 9.33 13.45 -14.17
C LEU A 97 10.35 12.44 -14.71
N ALA A 98 10.14 11.13 -14.49
CA ALA A 98 10.99 10.08 -15.02
C ALA A 98 11.08 10.19 -16.54
N ARG A 99 9.95 10.29 -17.22
CA ARG A 99 9.88 10.47 -18.70
C ARG A 99 10.60 11.73 -19.16
N LYS A 100 10.39 12.87 -18.48
CA LYS A 100 11.03 14.14 -18.80
C LYS A 100 12.57 14.04 -18.70
N ASN A 101 13.08 13.21 -17.79
CA ASN A 101 14.51 13.01 -17.55
C ASN A 101 15.09 11.79 -18.32
N GLY A 102 14.41 11.31 -19.37
CA GLY A 102 14.91 10.22 -20.21
C GLY A 102 14.92 8.83 -19.57
N LYS A 103 14.18 8.66 -18.45
CA LYS A 103 14.02 7.39 -17.75
C LYS A 103 12.74 6.67 -18.18
N ASN A 104 12.68 5.36 -17.91
CA ASN A 104 11.50 4.57 -18.25
C ASN A 104 10.38 4.79 -17.21
N PRO A 105 9.24 5.45 -17.58
CA PRO A 105 8.16 5.73 -16.65
C PRO A 105 7.37 4.50 -16.21
N TYR A 106 7.65 3.32 -16.77
CA TYR A 106 6.97 2.04 -16.48
C TYR A 106 7.85 1.07 -15.70
N LEU A 107 9.06 1.49 -15.30
CA LEU A 107 10.00 0.71 -14.50
C LEU A 107 10.12 1.35 -13.12
N TRP A 108 9.81 0.59 -12.07
CA TRP A 108 9.78 1.12 -10.71
C TRP A 108 11.14 1.63 -10.23
N SER A 109 12.24 0.96 -10.60
CA SER A 109 13.59 1.42 -10.25
C SER A 109 13.90 2.82 -10.78
N ASP A 110 13.34 3.18 -11.95
CA ASP A 110 13.50 4.51 -12.53
C ASP A 110 12.56 5.54 -11.90
N VAL A 111 11.31 5.14 -11.64
CA VAL A 111 10.27 6.06 -11.12
C VAL A 111 10.44 6.32 -9.62
N SER A 112 10.90 5.34 -8.84
CA SER A 112 11.12 5.50 -7.39
C SER A 112 12.13 6.61 -7.06
N GLU A 113 13.13 6.83 -7.93
CA GLU A 113 14.04 7.96 -7.82
C GLU A 113 13.29 9.30 -7.83
N PHE A 114 12.30 9.45 -8.70
CA PHE A 114 11.51 10.68 -8.80
C PHE A 114 10.44 10.77 -7.72
N VAL A 115 9.94 9.66 -7.21
CA VAL A 115 9.13 9.65 -5.99
C VAL A 115 9.92 10.27 -4.83
N LEU A 116 11.18 9.88 -4.64
CA LEU A 116 12.08 10.49 -3.64
C LEU A 116 12.29 11.98 -3.90
N LYS A 117 12.52 12.36 -5.15
CA LYS A 117 12.79 13.75 -5.57
C LYS A 117 11.59 14.68 -5.41
N LEU A 118 10.34 14.17 -5.35
CA LEU A 118 9.16 14.98 -5.07
C LEU A 118 9.15 15.63 -3.67
N SER A 119 10.10 15.31 -2.80
CA SER A 119 10.33 16.05 -1.54
C SER A 119 11.18 17.31 -1.72
N SER A 120 11.82 17.50 -2.87
CA SER A 120 12.72 18.63 -3.19
C SER A 120 12.00 19.73 -3.97
N PRO A 121 12.15 21.03 -3.59
CA PRO A 121 11.52 22.16 -4.28
C PRO A 121 11.79 22.22 -5.77
N SER A 122 13.00 21.84 -6.22
CA SER A 122 13.40 21.82 -7.63
C SER A 122 12.60 20.82 -8.47
N TYR A 123 11.99 19.82 -7.83
CA TYR A 123 11.19 18.79 -8.52
C TYR A 123 9.69 18.99 -8.31
N TYR A 124 9.22 19.23 -7.07
CA TYR A 124 7.79 19.39 -6.87
C TYR A 124 7.22 20.72 -7.41
N ASN A 125 8.08 21.74 -7.68
CA ASN A 125 7.70 22.96 -8.39
C ASN A 125 7.93 22.88 -9.92
N ASP A 126 8.37 21.75 -10.45
CA ASP A 126 8.50 21.57 -11.91
C ASP A 126 7.13 21.70 -12.57
N PRO A 127 6.99 22.46 -13.69
CA PRO A 127 5.70 22.70 -14.33
C PRO A 127 4.97 21.42 -14.78
N ILE A 128 5.66 20.27 -14.92
CA ILE A 128 5.03 18.99 -15.26
C ILE A 128 4.36 18.34 -14.05
N VAL A 129 4.75 18.70 -12.82
CA VAL A 129 4.20 18.20 -11.57
C VAL A 129 2.91 18.95 -11.25
N LYS A 130 1.83 18.20 -11.03
CA LYS A 130 0.49 18.77 -10.83
C LYS A 130 0.06 18.77 -9.37
N TYR A 131 0.59 17.85 -8.57
CA TYR A 131 0.14 17.61 -7.20
C TYR A 131 1.18 18.03 -6.14
N GLY A 132 2.36 18.48 -6.58
CA GLY A 132 3.35 19.13 -5.73
C GLY A 132 4.11 18.18 -4.82
N TYR A 133 4.37 18.64 -3.59
CA TYR A 133 5.19 17.97 -2.60
C TYR A 133 4.66 16.59 -2.20
N MET A 134 5.58 15.61 -2.09
CA MET A 134 5.32 14.29 -1.55
C MET A 134 6.46 13.87 -0.61
N ARG A 135 6.14 13.20 0.51
CA ARG A 135 7.14 12.57 1.37
C ARG A 135 7.56 11.21 0.78
N GLY A 136 8.34 11.29 -0.31
CA GLY A 136 8.66 10.14 -1.17
C GLY A 136 9.41 9.02 -0.47
N SER A 137 10.25 9.31 0.54
CA SER A 137 10.99 8.29 1.28
C SER A 137 10.09 7.30 1.98
N GLU A 138 8.98 7.76 2.61
CA GLU A 138 8.02 6.86 3.26
C GLU A 138 7.40 5.89 2.27
N THR A 139 7.06 6.38 1.08
CA THR A 139 6.41 5.56 0.05
C THR A 139 7.37 4.56 -0.59
N VAL A 140 8.60 4.96 -0.87
CA VAL A 140 9.61 4.04 -1.42
C VAL A 140 9.94 2.94 -0.42
N ASP A 141 10.17 3.29 0.86
CA ASP A 141 10.40 2.33 1.94
C ASP A 141 9.20 1.38 2.14
N TYR A 142 7.98 1.91 2.03
CA TYR A 142 6.76 1.12 2.11
C TYR A 142 6.72 0.02 1.05
N VAL A 143 6.96 0.39 -0.21
CA VAL A 143 6.99 -0.57 -1.33
C VAL A 143 8.06 -1.62 -1.10
N GLU A 144 9.28 -1.21 -0.74
CA GLU A 144 10.41 -2.12 -0.52
C GLU A 144 10.12 -3.13 0.58
N ARG A 145 9.65 -2.68 1.76
CA ARG A 145 9.34 -3.55 2.90
C ARG A 145 8.26 -4.57 2.58
N ILE A 146 7.22 -4.18 1.84
CA ILE A 146 6.16 -5.11 1.44
C ILE A 146 6.71 -6.13 0.44
N ARG A 147 7.51 -5.69 -0.55
CA ARG A 147 8.13 -6.60 -1.53
C ARG A 147 9.05 -7.62 -0.87
N GLN A 148 9.89 -7.19 0.07
CA GLN A 148 10.77 -8.08 0.83
C GLN A 148 9.97 -9.11 1.64
N ARG A 149 8.92 -8.67 2.35
CA ARG A 149 8.05 -9.54 3.14
C ARG A 149 7.26 -10.50 2.27
N TRP A 150 6.71 -10.03 1.16
CA TRP A 150 6.02 -10.90 0.20
C TRP A 150 6.93 -12.01 -0.33
N ASN A 151 8.17 -11.68 -0.72
CA ASN A 151 9.18 -12.66 -1.13
C ASN A 151 9.48 -13.67 -0.02
N GLN A 152 9.55 -13.25 1.25
CA GLN A 152 9.71 -14.16 2.38
C GLN A 152 8.53 -15.11 2.54
N TYR A 153 7.30 -14.60 2.40
CA TYR A 153 6.08 -15.42 2.49
C TYR A 153 5.99 -16.41 1.32
N GLN A 154 6.36 -16.01 0.11
CA GLN A 154 6.40 -16.91 -1.04
C GLN A 154 7.37 -18.09 -0.85
N ARG A 155 8.50 -17.87 -0.18
CA ARG A 155 9.48 -18.93 0.11
C ARG A 155 9.00 -19.87 1.22
N LYS A 156 8.23 -19.39 2.19
CA LYS A 156 7.78 -20.18 3.34
C LYS A 156 6.50 -20.98 3.06
N VAL A 157 5.65 -20.47 2.20
CA VAL A 157 4.35 -21.06 1.88
C VAL A 157 4.32 -21.38 0.38
N ALA A 158 4.53 -22.64 0.05
CA ALA A 158 4.47 -23.11 -1.33
C ALA A 158 3.05 -22.96 -1.90
N GLY A 159 2.97 -22.34 -3.09
CA GLY A 159 1.81 -22.34 -3.98
C GLY A 159 0.53 -21.75 -3.41
N GLY A 160 0.29 -20.46 -3.69
CA GLY A 160 -1.01 -19.84 -3.42
C GLY A 160 -2.13 -20.38 -4.31
N SER A 161 -2.62 -21.57 -4.02
CA SER A 161 -3.96 -21.97 -4.46
C SER A 161 -4.99 -21.25 -3.60
N THR A 162 -5.99 -20.66 -4.23
CA THR A 162 -7.07 -19.90 -3.62
C THR A 162 -8.09 -20.77 -2.84
N HIS A 163 -7.74 -21.99 -2.51
CA HIS A 163 -8.56 -22.85 -1.67
C HIS A 163 -8.12 -22.73 -0.22
N VAL A 164 -8.76 -21.80 0.52
CA VAL A 164 -8.77 -21.82 1.98
C VAL A 164 -9.77 -22.91 2.39
N PRO A 165 -9.37 -23.99 3.07
CA PRO A 165 -10.35 -24.86 3.73
C PRO A 165 -11.06 -23.98 4.76
N MET A 166 -12.38 -23.89 4.68
CA MET A 166 -13.17 -23.36 5.79
C MET A 166 -12.99 -24.33 6.96
N GLY A 167 -12.07 -23.98 7.87
CA GLY A 167 -11.97 -24.64 9.17
C GLY A 167 -13.23 -24.35 9.97
N ASP A 168 -13.84 -25.39 10.50
CA ASP A 168 -14.88 -25.30 11.50
C ASP A 168 -14.42 -24.42 12.66
N GLY A 169 -15.19 -23.41 12.98
CA GLY A 169 -14.88 -22.31 13.90
C GLY A 169 -14.75 -22.71 15.38
N SER A 170 -13.91 -23.70 15.75
CA SER A 170 -13.70 -24.12 17.14
C SER A 170 -12.26 -23.95 17.67
N GLY A 171 -11.53 -22.94 17.20
CA GLY A 171 -10.22 -22.56 17.74
C GLY A 171 -10.31 -21.33 18.64
N SER A 172 -10.27 -21.48 19.97
CA SER A 172 -10.19 -20.37 20.90
C SER A 172 -8.85 -19.63 20.72
N TYR A 173 -8.90 -18.43 20.14
CA TYR A 173 -7.75 -17.55 20.04
C TYR A 173 -7.53 -16.81 21.38
N THR A 174 -6.40 -17.05 22.01
CA THR A 174 -5.96 -16.27 23.16
C THR A 174 -4.96 -15.21 22.70
N PRO A 175 -5.26 -13.90 22.78
CA PRO A 175 -4.33 -12.86 22.36
C PRO A 175 -3.14 -12.76 23.33
N GLN A 176 -1.92 -12.98 22.83
CA GLN A 176 -0.71 -12.57 23.56
C GLN A 176 -0.56 -11.04 23.43
N LYS A 177 -0.48 -10.37 24.59
CA LYS A 177 -0.20 -8.92 24.66
C LYS A 177 1.19 -8.62 24.10
N ALA A 178 1.25 -8.08 22.88
CA ALA A 178 2.47 -7.52 22.34
C ALA A 178 2.79 -6.19 23.04
N GLN A 179 3.98 -6.08 23.61
CA GLN A 179 4.48 -4.82 24.18
C GLN A 179 4.68 -3.80 23.04
N ARG A 180 3.94 -2.71 23.08
CA ARG A 180 4.04 -1.57 22.16
C ARG A 180 5.38 -0.88 22.33
N LYS A 181 6.25 -0.95 21.32
CA LYS A 181 7.22 0.11 21.04
C LYS A 181 6.67 0.97 19.91
N SER A 182 6.18 2.15 20.25
CA SER A 182 5.81 3.21 19.30
C SER A 182 7.03 3.56 18.45
N LYS A 183 6.94 3.37 17.13
CA LYS A 183 8.01 3.67 16.15
C LYS A 183 7.83 5.00 15.44
N TYR A 184 7.04 5.90 16.00
CA TYR A 184 6.91 7.24 15.44
C TYR A 184 7.30 8.27 16.51
N HIS A 185 8.58 8.59 16.58
CA HIS A 185 9.07 9.83 17.15
C HIS A 185 9.27 10.83 16.02
N ILE A 186 8.50 11.94 16.12
CA ILE A 186 8.62 13.31 15.61
C ILE A 186 9.35 13.48 14.28
#